data_bd47fe08b9e9d9f1f66f8fb0558435a8
#
_entry.id   bd47fe08b9e9d9f1f66f8fb0558435a8
#
_cell.length_a   1.000
_cell.length_b   1.000
_cell.length_c   1.000
_cell.angle_alpha   90.00
_cell.angle_beta   90.00
_cell.angle_gamma   90.00
#
_symmetry.space_group_name_H-M   'P 1'
#
loop_
_entity.id
_entity.type
_entity.pdbx_description
1 polymer ?
#
loop_
_entity_poly.entity_id
_entity_poly.type
_entity_poly.pdbx_seq_one_letter_code
_entity_poly.pdbx_strand_id
1 'polypeptide(L)' 'MSNIEERVKKIVAEQLGVKEDIANDASFVDDLGADSLDTVELVMALEEEFECEIPDDEAEKITTVQQAIDYVNKNA' A
#
# COMPACT_ATOMS: atom_id res chain seq x y z
N MET A 1 12.10 -4.80 -15.51
CA MET A 1 12.41 -4.42 -14.14
C MET A 1 11.13 -4.03 -13.40
N SER A 2 10.95 -4.59 -12.25
CA SER A 2 9.83 -4.14 -11.44
C SER A 2 10.18 -2.79 -10.83
N ASN A 3 9.24 -1.88 -10.85
CA ASN A 3 9.39 -0.58 -10.22
C ASN A 3 8.59 -0.55 -8.92
N ILE A 4 8.73 0.53 -8.17
CA ILE A 4 8.06 0.64 -6.87
C ILE A 4 6.54 0.55 -7.03
N GLU A 5 5.99 1.18 -8.07
CA GLU A 5 4.57 1.14 -8.34
C GLU A 5 4.05 -0.29 -8.48
N GLU A 6 4.73 -1.10 -9.29
CA GLU A 6 4.33 -2.49 -9.49
C GLU A 6 4.45 -3.30 -8.21
N ARG A 7 5.50 -3.07 -7.44
CA ARG A 7 5.72 -3.79 -6.19
C ARG A 7 4.64 -3.44 -5.17
N VAL A 8 4.29 -2.17 -5.06
CA VAL A 8 3.23 -1.73 -4.14
C VAL A 8 1.90 -2.35 -4.55
N LYS A 9 1.57 -2.31 -5.83
CA LYS A 9 0.31 -2.89 -6.31
C LYS A 9 0.24 -4.38 -6.06
N LYS A 10 1.34 -5.08 -6.24
CA LYS A 10 1.39 -6.51 -5.97
C LYS A 10 1.12 -6.81 -4.50
N ILE A 11 1.74 -6.05 -3.61
CA ILE A 11 1.55 -6.24 -2.18
C ILE A 11 0.10 -5.94 -1.79
N VAL A 12 -0.46 -4.87 -2.32
CA VAL A 12 -1.85 -4.51 -2.06
C VAL A 12 -2.77 -5.63 -2.51
N ALA A 13 -2.55 -6.14 -3.72
CA ALA A 13 -3.36 -7.22 -4.25
C ALA A 13 -3.30 -8.46 -3.38
N GLU A 14 -2.12 -8.83 -2.92
CA GLU A 14 -1.95 -10.01 -2.07
C GLU A 14 -2.59 -9.84 -0.71
N GLN A 15 -2.42 -8.67 -0.10
CA GLN A 15 -2.95 -8.42 1.24
C GLN A 15 -4.47 -8.30 1.26
N LEU A 16 -5.04 -7.71 0.23
CA LEU A 16 -6.48 -7.47 0.17
C LEU A 16 -7.24 -8.51 -0.67
N GLY A 17 -6.52 -9.42 -1.30
CA GLY A 17 -7.16 -10.45 -2.11
C GLY A 17 -7.83 -9.92 -3.36
N VAL A 18 -7.27 -8.87 -3.96
CA VAL A 18 -7.79 -8.28 -5.19
C VAL A 18 -6.78 -8.46 -6.31
N LYS A 19 -7.19 -8.10 -7.53
CA LYS A 19 -6.31 -8.22 -8.69
C LYS A 19 -5.26 -7.12 -8.67
N GLU A 20 -4.11 -7.38 -9.29
CA GLU A 20 -3.04 -6.40 -9.37
C GLU A 20 -3.38 -5.22 -10.29
N ASP A 21 -4.41 -5.36 -11.09
CA ASP A 21 -4.90 -4.29 -11.96
C ASP A 21 -5.69 -3.27 -11.14
N ILE A 22 -4.97 -2.49 -10.36
CA ILE A 22 -5.54 -1.55 -9.40
C ILE A 22 -5.23 -0.13 -9.88
N ALA A 23 -6.25 0.73 -9.87
CA ALA A 23 -6.04 2.13 -10.20
C ALA A 23 -5.21 2.82 -9.10
N ASN A 24 -4.34 3.74 -9.50
CA ASN A 24 -3.48 4.43 -8.55
C ASN A 24 -4.27 5.28 -7.55
N ASP A 25 -5.41 5.79 -7.95
CA ASP A 25 -6.25 6.61 -7.08
C ASP A 25 -7.28 5.78 -6.29
N ALA A 26 -7.21 4.45 -6.39
CA ALA A 26 -8.12 3.59 -5.64
C ALA A 26 -7.89 3.73 -4.14
N SER A 27 -8.99 3.87 -3.40
CA SER A 27 -8.94 3.90 -1.94
C SER A 27 -8.96 2.47 -1.40
N PHE A 28 -8.10 2.18 -0.43
CA PHE A 28 -8.05 0.85 0.15
C PHE A 28 -9.38 0.46 0.79
N VAL A 29 -10.01 1.40 1.50
CA VAL A 29 -11.26 1.13 2.19
C VAL A 29 -12.46 1.25 1.25
N ASP A 30 -12.55 2.34 0.51
CA ASP A 30 -13.73 2.63 -0.32
C ASP A 30 -13.78 1.80 -1.59
N ASP A 31 -12.65 1.60 -2.23
CA ASP A 31 -12.61 0.92 -3.53
C ASP A 31 -12.21 -0.55 -3.43
N LEU A 32 -11.34 -0.87 -2.50
CA LEU A 32 -10.80 -2.23 -2.38
C LEU A 32 -11.40 -2.99 -1.20
N GLY A 33 -12.23 -2.35 -0.40
CA GLY A 33 -12.96 -3.00 0.67
C GLY A 33 -12.13 -3.39 1.89
N ALA A 34 -10.99 -2.74 2.10
CA ALA A 34 -10.16 -3.03 3.25
C ALA A 34 -10.76 -2.45 4.53
N ASP A 35 -10.65 -3.18 5.63
CA ASP A 35 -11.00 -2.64 6.93
C ASP A 35 -9.72 -2.15 7.64
N SER A 36 -9.86 -1.72 8.90
CA SER A 36 -8.70 -1.16 9.62
C SER A 36 -7.62 -2.20 9.87
N LEU A 37 -7.98 -3.45 10.08
CA LEU A 37 -7.00 -4.52 10.24
C LEU A 37 -6.25 -4.78 8.95
N ASP A 38 -6.98 -4.80 7.83
CA ASP A 38 -6.36 -5.00 6.52
C ASP A 38 -5.35 -3.90 6.21
N THR A 39 -5.67 -2.64 6.54
CA THR A 39 -4.75 -1.54 6.29
C THR A 39 -3.50 -1.64 7.16
N VAL A 40 -3.65 -2.08 8.41
CA VAL A 40 -2.49 -2.29 9.28
C VAL A 40 -1.58 -3.37 8.71
N GLU A 41 -2.16 -4.48 8.29
CA GLU A 41 -1.38 -5.58 7.70
C GLU A 41 -0.70 -5.15 6.41
N LEU A 42 -1.40 -4.35 5.60
CA LEU A 42 -0.83 -3.82 4.37
C LEU A 42 0.39 -2.95 4.66
N VAL A 43 0.28 -2.05 5.64
CA VAL A 43 1.39 -1.19 6.03
C VAL A 43 2.59 -2.02 6.48
N MET A 44 2.35 -3.05 7.29
CA MET A 44 3.42 -3.92 7.75
C MET A 44 4.08 -4.65 6.58
N ALA A 45 3.30 -5.11 5.62
CA ALA A 45 3.84 -5.78 4.45
C ALA A 45 4.71 -4.82 3.62
N LEU A 46 4.29 -3.57 3.49
CA LEU A 46 5.08 -2.56 2.79
C LEU A 46 6.40 -2.28 3.50
N GLU A 47 6.36 -2.22 4.82
CA GLU A 47 7.57 -2.02 5.60
C GLU A 47 8.58 -3.15 5.37
N GLU A 48 8.11 -4.37 5.36
CA GLU A 48 8.97 -5.53 5.13
C GLU A 48 9.52 -5.56 3.71
N GLU A 49 8.66 -5.27 2.74
CA GLU A 49 9.05 -5.35 1.32
C GLU A 49 10.11 -4.30 0.97
N PHE A 50 9.96 -3.11 1.49
CA PHE A 50 10.83 -1.98 1.15
C PHE A 50 11.85 -1.66 2.24
N GLU A 51 11.87 -2.44 3.30
CA GLU A 51 12.80 -2.26 4.42
C GLU A 51 12.78 -0.84 4.95
N CYS A 52 11.59 -0.28 5.10
CA CYS A 52 11.40 1.06 5.64
C CYS A 52 10.45 1.02 6.82
N GLU A 53 10.44 2.07 7.60
CA GLU A 53 9.56 2.17 8.75
C GLU A 53 8.48 3.19 8.47
N ILE A 54 7.23 2.81 8.70
CA ILE A 54 6.08 3.71 8.48
C ILE A 54 5.44 3.96 9.83
N PRO A 55 5.65 5.16 10.42
CA PRO A 55 5.01 5.50 11.70
C PRO A 55 3.48 5.49 11.58
N ASP A 56 2.80 5.30 12.70
CA ASP A 56 1.35 5.22 12.72
C ASP A 56 0.68 6.45 12.12
N ASP A 57 1.20 7.65 12.41
CA ASP A 57 0.63 8.88 11.89
C ASP A 57 0.79 8.99 10.37
N GLU A 58 1.88 8.48 9.82
CA GLU A 58 2.06 8.43 8.37
C GLU A 58 1.17 7.34 7.75
N ALA A 59 1.06 6.20 8.44
CA ALA A 59 0.21 5.10 7.96
C ALA A 59 -1.24 5.56 7.83
N GLU A 60 -1.72 6.38 8.75
CA GLU A 60 -3.08 6.91 8.70
C GLU A 60 -3.32 7.77 7.45
N LYS A 61 -2.29 8.38 6.92
CA LYS A 61 -2.39 9.22 5.73
C LYS A 61 -2.36 8.41 4.44
N ILE A 62 -1.92 7.17 4.52
CA ILE A 62 -1.84 6.30 3.34
C ILE A 62 -3.20 5.62 3.16
N THR A 63 -4.08 6.27 2.40
CA THR A 63 -5.43 5.77 2.17
C THR A 63 -5.67 5.32 0.74
N THR A 64 -4.77 5.64 -0.18
CA THR A 64 -4.87 5.22 -1.59
C THR A 64 -3.57 4.56 -2.03
N VAL A 65 -3.67 3.84 -3.15
CA VAL A 65 -2.49 3.20 -3.75
C VAL A 65 -1.42 4.23 -4.08
N GLN A 66 -1.83 5.37 -4.65
CA GLN A 66 -0.90 6.42 -5.02
C GLN A 66 -0.15 6.96 -3.80
N GLN A 67 -0.85 7.14 -2.69
CA GLN A 67 -0.21 7.62 -1.48
C GLN A 67 0.83 6.63 -0.94
N ALA A 68 0.54 5.34 -1.05
CA ALA A 68 1.51 4.31 -0.66
C ALA A 68 2.74 4.35 -1.57
N ILE A 69 2.52 4.50 -2.88
CA ILE A 69 3.61 4.60 -3.84
C ILE A 69 4.47 5.83 -3.54
N ASP A 70 3.82 6.96 -3.32
CA ASP A 70 4.52 8.21 -3.03
C ASP A 70 5.35 8.11 -1.76
N TYR A 71 4.79 7.50 -0.73
CA TYR A 71 5.51 7.34 0.53
C TYR A 71 6.77 6.50 0.35
N VAL A 72 6.63 5.37 -0.33
CA VAL A 72 7.76 4.47 -0.56
C VAL A 72 8.82 5.14 -1.43
N ASN A 73 8.40 5.85 -2.48
CA ASN A 73 9.33 6.59 -3.34
C ASN A 73 10.12 7.63 -2.55
N LYS A 74 9.47 8.31 -1.64
CA LYS A 74 10.11 9.36 -0.83
C LYS A 74 11.13 8.78 0.13
N ASN A 75 10.90 7.56 0.61
CA ASN A 75 11.71 6.94 1.65
C ASN A 75 12.60 5.81 1.15
N ALA A 76 12.53 5.52 -0.13
CA ALA A 76 13.36 4.46 -0.73
C ALA A 76 14.75 4.97 -1.04
#